data_e1424437d1c77d2e7c3fb85978dd32b8
#
_entry.id   e1424437d1c77d2e7c3fb85978dd32b8
#
_cell.length_a   1.000
_cell.length_b   1.000
_cell.length_c   1.000
_cell.angle_alpha   90.00
_cell.angle_beta   90.00
_cell.angle_gamma   90.00
#
_symmetry.space_group_name_H-M   'P 1'
#
loop_
_entity.id
_entity.type
_entity.pdbx_description
1 polymer ?
#
loop_
_entity_poly.entity_id
_entity_poly.type
_entity_poly.pdbx_seq_one_letter_code
_entity_poly.pdbx_strand_id
1 'polypeptide(L)'
;MNNEKMGKFICDMRKSQKLTQKDLAEKLKITDKAVSKWERGISCPDISLLVPLAQALSVTTSELLNGEKGIQPEKTKDAIVEETLLYSSKSTTQKLERVKNIAFSLLSSAIILTAVICMICDFCIAGRLNWSLIVLASLLFSWLLLLPLLKARGRIIVKFLALLSVAVFPYLFILSRLVEAPMLFRMGAVISLISLIGIWCIYASFVKISSRKIRAAGIVLLIIIPMMWGINSSVAYFLRRPLDSSTKFVDSLMTVLLIISAGICFWKGFSVQDGK
;
A
#
# COMPACT_ATOMS: atom_id res chain seq x y z
N MET A 1 20.00 13.89 11.20
CA MET A 1 19.60 15.28 11.36
C MET A 1 18.53 15.38 12.43
N ASN A 2 18.73 16.17 13.44
CA ASN A 2 17.79 16.28 14.56
C ASN A 2 16.90 17.52 14.29
N ASN A 3 15.61 17.31 13.98
CA ASN A 3 14.66 18.38 13.69
C ASN A 3 14.52 19.37 14.86
N GLU A 4 14.67 18.86 16.09
CA GLU A 4 14.63 19.68 17.30
C GLU A 4 15.84 20.63 17.37
N LYS A 5 17.03 20.11 17.02
CA LYS A 5 18.26 20.91 17.02
C LYS A 5 18.18 22.04 16.00
N MET A 6 17.73 21.75 14.76
CA MET A 6 17.52 22.75 13.73
C MET A 6 16.43 23.75 14.13
N GLY A 7 15.31 23.28 14.70
CA GLY A 7 14.23 24.15 15.14
C GLY A 7 14.67 25.12 16.24
N LYS A 8 15.43 24.64 17.22
CA LYS A 8 16.02 25.48 18.26
C LYS A 8 16.97 26.52 17.68
N PHE A 9 17.83 26.11 16.74
CA PHE A 9 18.76 27.01 16.05
C PHE A 9 18.02 28.09 15.25
N ILE A 10 16.95 27.77 14.53
CA ILE A 10 16.09 28.76 13.85
C ILE A 10 15.54 29.77 14.86
N CYS A 11 15.02 29.31 15.99
CA CYS A 11 14.47 30.16 17.05
C CYS A 11 15.54 31.09 17.60
N ASP A 12 16.75 30.59 17.90
CA ASP A 12 17.85 31.37 18.49
C ASP A 12 18.37 32.40 17.49
N MET A 13 18.53 32.02 16.22
CA MET A 13 18.99 32.98 15.17
C MET A 13 17.94 34.06 14.90
N ARG A 14 16.65 33.72 14.86
CA ARG A 14 15.58 34.70 14.71
C ARG A 14 15.56 35.69 15.88
N LYS A 15 15.64 35.18 17.11
CA LYS A 15 15.66 36.03 18.32
C LYS A 15 16.88 36.94 18.39
N SER A 16 18.06 36.46 17.96
CA SER A 16 19.29 37.27 17.91
C SER A 16 19.14 38.48 16.99
N GLN A 17 18.32 38.34 15.94
CA GLN A 17 17.98 39.42 15.01
C GLN A 17 16.77 40.27 15.45
N LYS A 18 16.20 39.99 16.63
CA LYS A 18 15.01 40.68 17.17
C LYS A 18 13.78 40.55 16.28
N LEU A 19 13.68 39.48 15.48
CA LEU A 19 12.53 39.19 14.62
C LEU A 19 11.46 38.42 15.39
N THR A 20 10.18 38.74 15.14
CA THR A 20 9.05 37.89 15.58
C THR A 20 8.87 36.72 14.61
N GLN A 21 8.12 35.68 15.01
CA GLN A 21 7.77 34.59 14.08
C GLN A 21 7.00 35.11 12.86
N LYS A 22 6.20 36.13 13.03
CA LYS A 22 5.44 36.78 11.97
C LYS A 22 6.35 37.51 10.99
N ASP A 23 7.36 38.27 11.47
CA ASP A 23 8.32 38.99 10.62
C ASP A 23 9.13 38.01 9.77
N LEU A 24 9.56 36.86 10.34
CA LEU A 24 10.28 35.85 9.60
C LEU A 24 9.37 35.19 8.55
N ALA A 25 8.10 34.95 8.89
CA ALA A 25 7.11 34.38 7.99
C ALA A 25 6.83 35.30 6.80
N GLU A 26 6.69 36.61 7.02
CA GLU A 26 6.52 37.64 5.96
C GLU A 26 7.71 37.69 5.01
N LYS A 27 8.94 37.67 5.52
CA LYS A 27 10.16 37.63 4.69
C LYS A 27 10.19 36.38 3.78
N LEU A 28 9.66 35.26 4.26
CA LEU A 28 9.65 34.00 3.51
C LEU A 28 8.37 33.77 2.72
N LYS A 29 7.39 34.69 2.79
CA LYS A 29 6.04 34.57 2.17
C LYS A 29 5.31 33.29 2.57
N ILE A 30 5.34 32.95 3.85
CA ILE A 30 4.71 31.78 4.45
C ILE A 30 3.87 32.19 5.66
N THR A 31 3.24 31.21 6.34
CA THR A 31 2.47 31.48 7.56
C THR A 31 3.34 31.45 8.82
N ASP A 32 3.03 32.26 9.80
CA ASP A 32 3.65 32.26 11.14
C ASP A 32 3.54 30.89 11.82
N LYS A 33 2.42 30.15 11.57
CA LYS A 33 2.22 28.79 12.04
C LYS A 33 3.25 27.80 11.47
N ALA A 34 3.75 28.03 10.26
CA ALA A 34 4.80 27.21 9.68
C ALA A 34 6.13 27.43 10.43
N VAL A 35 6.51 28.69 10.66
CA VAL A 35 7.70 29.05 11.44
C VAL A 35 7.61 28.47 12.87
N SER A 36 6.46 28.61 13.53
CA SER A 36 6.24 28.05 14.86
C SER A 36 6.39 26.53 14.90
N LYS A 37 5.96 25.81 13.86
CA LYS A 37 6.14 24.35 13.77
C LYS A 37 7.60 23.96 13.57
N TRP A 38 8.36 24.75 12.79
CA TRP A 38 9.78 24.52 12.58
C TRP A 38 10.56 24.71 13.88
N GLU A 39 10.33 25.81 14.60
CA GLU A 39 11.01 26.13 15.86
C GLU A 39 10.76 25.09 16.96
N ARG A 40 9.58 24.46 16.96
CA ARG A 40 9.23 23.34 17.86
C ARG A 40 9.70 21.98 17.38
N GLY A 41 10.38 21.88 16.23
CA GLY A 41 10.83 20.61 15.67
C GLY A 41 9.72 19.71 15.12
N ILE A 42 8.46 20.19 15.06
CA ILE A 42 7.30 19.41 14.60
C ILE A 42 7.36 19.17 13.09
N SER A 43 7.87 20.14 12.35
CA SER A 43 8.10 20.02 10.89
C SER A 43 9.39 20.73 10.51
N CYS A 44 9.88 20.43 9.31
CA CYS A 44 11.05 21.08 8.76
C CYS A 44 10.66 22.04 7.63
N PRO A 45 11.48 23.06 7.34
CA PRO A 45 11.35 23.86 6.14
C PRO A 45 11.41 22.99 4.88
N ASP A 46 10.72 23.38 3.83
CA ASP A 46 10.87 22.78 2.51
C ASP A 46 12.24 23.15 1.93
N ILE A 47 12.76 22.31 1.03
CA ILE A 47 14.08 22.52 0.41
C ILE A 47 14.14 23.87 -0.30
N SER A 48 13.06 24.23 -0.98
CA SER A 48 12.94 25.52 -1.66
C SER A 48 13.05 26.72 -0.73
N LEU A 49 12.79 26.53 0.56
CA LEU A 49 12.84 27.56 1.58
C LEU A 49 14.16 27.58 2.36
N LEU A 50 15.03 26.56 2.24
CA LEU A 50 16.29 26.51 3.00
C LEU A 50 17.21 27.67 2.70
N VAL A 51 17.42 28.01 1.42
CA VAL A 51 18.27 29.12 1.01
C VAL A 51 17.69 30.47 1.43
N PRO A 52 16.38 30.77 1.15
CA PRO A 52 15.77 32.01 1.65
C PRO A 52 15.78 32.11 3.17
N LEU A 53 15.56 31.03 3.90
CA LEU A 53 15.58 31.02 5.37
C LEU A 53 16.98 31.27 5.92
N ALA A 54 18.01 30.65 5.35
CA ALA A 54 19.41 30.88 5.72
C ALA A 54 19.81 32.35 5.49
N GLN A 55 19.41 32.90 4.36
CA GLN A 55 19.61 34.31 4.06
C GLN A 55 18.89 35.25 5.04
N ALA A 56 17.60 34.94 5.35
CA ALA A 56 16.80 35.73 6.28
C ALA A 56 17.36 35.71 7.71
N LEU A 57 18.05 34.63 8.10
CA LEU A 57 18.66 34.44 9.41
C LEU A 57 20.17 34.81 9.42
N SER A 58 20.75 35.24 8.28
CA SER A 58 22.18 35.55 8.13
C SER A 58 23.10 34.42 8.56
N VAL A 59 22.76 33.21 8.15
CA VAL A 59 23.52 31.97 8.36
C VAL A 59 23.70 31.24 7.03
N THR A 60 24.63 30.29 7.00
CA THR A 60 24.78 29.41 5.85
C THR A 60 23.73 28.28 5.88
N THR A 61 23.41 27.70 4.72
CA THR A 61 22.50 26.52 4.66
C THR A 61 23.08 25.33 5.43
N SER A 62 24.39 25.16 5.47
CA SER A 62 25.07 24.12 6.25
C SER A 62 24.90 24.33 7.77
N GLU A 63 25.05 25.55 8.27
CA GLU A 63 24.80 25.88 9.69
C GLU A 63 23.34 25.66 10.05
N LEU A 64 22.42 26.04 9.16
CA LEU A 64 20.97 25.82 9.35
C LEU A 64 20.65 24.34 9.44
N LEU A 65 21.21 23.50 8.55
CA LEU A 65 20.96 22.06 8.52
C LEU A 65 21.58 21.32 9.72
N ASN A 66 22.77 21.77 10.17
CA ASN A 66 23.45 21.18 11.34
C ASN A 66 22.91 21.73 12.67
N GLY A 67 22.24 22.90 12.66
CA GLY A 67 21.72 23.55 13.85
C GLY A 67 22.81 24.12 14.76
N GLU A 68 23.96 24.52 14.19
CA GLU A 68 25.11 25.08 14.90
C GLU A 68 25.81 26.15 14.06
N LYS A 69 26.32 27.20 14.71
CA LYS A 69 27.08 28.29 14.08
C LYS A 69 28.58 27.97 14.07
N GLY A 70 29.29 28.36 13.00
CA GLY A 70 30.74 28.27 12.95
C GLY A 70 31.33 27.00 12.33
N ILE A 71 30.52 26.20 11.64
CA ILE A 71 31.03 25.06 10.86
C ILE A 71 31.61 25.62 9.55
N GLN A 72 32.94 25.66 9.46
CA GLN A 72 33.62 26.01 8.22
C GLN A 72 33.25 25.03 7.10
N PRO A 73 33.01 25.50 5.86
CA PRO A 73 32.61 24.63 4.76
C PRO A 73 33.80 23.88 4.19
N GLU A 74 34.27 22.86 4.91
CA GLU A 74 35.17 21.84 4.33
C GLU A 74 34.44 20.71 3.61
N LYS A 75 33.11 20.81 3.52
CA LYS A 75 32.32 19.87 2.72
C LYS A 75 32.22 20.34 1.28
N THR A 76 32.73 19.52 0.38
CA THR A 76 32.65 19.66 -1.08
C THR A 76 31.20 19.93 -1.50
N LYS A 77 30.97 20.68 -2.59
CA LYS A 77 29.62 20.94 -3.15
C LYS A 77 28.76 19.66 -3.25
N ASP A 78 29.40 18.54 -3.53
CA ASP A 78 28.75 17.22 -3.62
C ASP A 78 28.18 16.73 -2.28
N ALA A 79 28.84 16.99 -1.15
CA ALA A 79 28.34 16.62 0.17
C ALA A 79 27.11 17.44 0.60
N ILE A 80 27.03 18.71 0.19
CA ILE A 80 25.88 19.57 0.45
C ILE A 80 24.67 19.12 -0.39
N VAL A 81 24.90 18.74 -1.64
CA VAL A 81 23.85 18.20 -2.53
C VAL A 81 23.33 16.87 -1.99
N GLU A 82 24.22 15.97 -1.58
CA GLU A 82 23.85 14.67 -1.01
C GLU A 82 23.05 14.83 0.30
N GLU A 83 23.44 15.72 1.19
CA GLU A 83 22.73 16.02 2.44
C GLU A 83 21.36 16.65 2.17
N THR A 84 21.24 17.51 1.15
CA THR A 84 19.97 18.12 0.75
C THR A 84 19.01 17.09 0.12
N LEU A 85 19.54 16.17 -0.67
CA LEU A 85 18.77 15.06 -1.25
C LEU A 85 18.29 14.08 -0.19
N LEU A 86 19.15 13.73 0.79
CA LEU A 86 18.77 12.89 1.93
C LEU A 86 17.68 13.54 2.79
N TYR A 87 17.74 14.84 2.98
CA TYR A 87 16.72 15.61 3.70
C TYR A 87 15.38 15.61 2.97
N SER A 88 15.39 15.84 1.65
CA SER A 88 14.20 15.76 0.79
C SER A 88 13.52 14.41 0.87
N SER A 89 14.29 13.35 0.71
CA SER A 89 13.85 11.98 0.79
C SER A 89 13.19 11.67 2.16
N LYS A 90 13.81 12.13 3.25
CA LYS A 90 13.31 11.89 4.62
C LYS A 90 12.00 12.65 4.91
N SER A 91 11.89 13.91 4.45
CA SER A 91 10.67 14.71 4.59
C SER A 91 9.49 14.08 3.84
N THR A 92 9.71 13.62 2.61
CA THR A 92 8.68 12.95 1.81
C THR A 92 8.23 11.63 2.45
N THR A 93 9.18 10.86 3.00
CA THR A 93 8.88 9.60 3.68
C THR A 93 8.05 9.81 4.95
N GLN A 94 8.35 10.85 5.73
CA GLN A 94 7.57 11.18 6.93
C GLN A 94 6.14 11.64 6.61
N LYS A 95 5.96 12.43 5.54
CA LYS A 95 4.62 12.81 5.06
C LYS A 95 3.81 11.58 4.65
N LEU A 96 4.41 10.66 3.92
CA LEU A 96 3.77 9.42 3.47
C LEU A 96 3.37 8.52 4.66
N GLU A 97 4.24 8.36 5.65
CA GLU A 97 3.94 7.58 6.87
C GLU A 97 2.78 8.22 7.66
N ARG A 98 2.73 9.54 7.76
CA ARG A 98 1.62 10.25 8.41
C ARG A 98 0.29 10.02 7.68
N VAL A 99 0.28 10.14 6.34
CA VAL A 99 -0.91 9.89 5.52
C VAL A 99 -1.39 8.44 5.69
N LYS A 100 -0.47 7.47 5.68
CA LYS A 100 -0.82 6.06 5.93
C LYS A 100 -1.43 5.83 7.31
N ASN A 101 -0.89 6.45 8.36
CA ASN A 101 -1.42 6.30 9.70
C ASN A 101 -2.81 6.94 9.84
N ILE A 102 -3.05 8.12 9.22
CA ILE A 102 -4.37 8.74 9.17
C ILE A 102 -5.35 7.85 8.41
N ALA A 103 -4.97 7.36 7.22
CA ALA A 103 -5.80 6.46 6.44
C ALA A 103 -6.15 5.18 7.21
N PHE A 104 -5.18 4.58 7.91
CA PHE A 104 -5.41 3.41 8.76
C PHE A 104 -6.40 3.70 9.89
N SER A 105 -6.26 4.84 10.57
CA SER A 105 -7.19 5.24 11.65
C SER A 105 -8.60 5.47 11.13
N LEU A 106 -8.76 6.17 10.00
CA LEU A 106 -10.06 6.42 9.38
C LEU A 106 -10.73 5.12 8.91
N LEU A 107 -9.99 4.22 8.26
CA LEU A 107 -10.52 2.92 7.84
C LEU A 107 -10.92 2.06 9.04
N SER A 108 -10.10 2.02 10.09
CA SER A 108 -10.42 1.25 11.30
C SER A 108 -11.66 1.79 12.00
N SER A 109 -11.82 3.12 12.11
CA SER A 109 -13.01 3.72 12.71
C SER A 109 -14.27 3.47 11.88
N ALA A 110 -14.18 3.52 10.56
CA ALA A 110 -15.29 3.20 9.67
C ALA A 110 -15.74 1.74 9.81
N ILE A 111 -14.79 0.79 9.89
CA ILE A 111 -15.10 -0.64 10.10
C ILE A 111 -15.82 -0.86 11.43
N ILE A 112 -15.34 -0.22 12.53
CA ILE A 112 -15.97 -0.34 13.84
C ILE A 112 -17.39 0.23 13.80
N LEU A 113 -17.57 1.43 13.21
CA LEU A 113 -18.88 2.05 13.09
C LEU A 113 -19.86 1.16 12.28
N THR A 114 -19.41 0.63 11.15
CA THR A 114 -20.22 -0.30 10.33
C THR A 114 -20.61 -1.55 11.13
N ALA A 115 -19.67 -2.15 11.86
CA ALA A 115 -19.95 -3.33 12.68
C ALA A 115 -21.02 -3.04 13.74
N VAL A 116 -20.90 -1.91 14.45
CA VAL A 116 -21.88 -1.50 15.48
C VAL A 116 -23.25 -1.27 14.87
N ILE A 117 -23.35 -0.56 13.75
CA ILE A 117 -24.62 -0.30 13.07
C ILE A 117 -25.27 -1.63 12.63
N CYS A 118 -24.51 -2.55 12.01
CA CYS A 118 -25.04 -3.83 11.59
C CYS A 118 -25.54 -4.68 12.77
N MET A 119 -24.83 -4.67 13.91
CA MET A 119 -25.27 -5.39 15.12
C MET A 119 -26.56 -4.82 15.70
N ILE A 120 -26.69 -3.48 15.77
CA ILE A 120 -27.91 -2.82 16.25
C ILE A 120 -29.08 -3.13 15.32
N CYS A 121 -28.90 -3.01 14.00
CA CYS A 121 -29.97 -3.31 13.05
C CYS A 121 -30.42 -4.77 13.12
N ASP A 122 -29.50 -5.72 13.23
CA ASP A 122 -29.83 -7.16 13.32
C ASP A 122 -30.61 -7.47 14.60
N PHE A 123 -30.17 -6.90 15.72
CA PHE A 123 -30.85 -7.07 17.00
C PHE A 123 -32.25 -6.43 17.01
N CYS A 124 -32.41 -5.24 16.43
CA CYS A 124 -33.69 -4.54 16.35
C CYS A 124 -34.70 -5.28 15.44
N ILE A 125 -34.23 -5.91 14.35
CA ILE A 125 -35.10 -6.57 13.38
C ILE A 125 -35.39 -8.02 13.77
N ALA A 126 -34.37 -8.77 14.19
CA ALA A 126 -34.46 -10.21 14.41
C ALA A 126 -34.52 -10.62 15.90
N GLY A 127 -34.30 -9.68 16.83
CA GLY A 127 -34.17 -9.94 18.26
C GLY A 127 -32.98 -10.80 18.66
N ARG A 128 -32.10 -11.13 17.72
CA ARG A 128 -30.88 -11.95 17.90
C ARG A 128 -29.87 -11.62 16.84
N LEU A 129 -28.59 -11.90 17.15
CA LEU A 129 -27.48 -11.67 16.20
C LEU A 129 -27.35 -12.87 15.26
N ASN A 130 -27.75 -12.73 14.01
CA ASN A 130 -27.68 -13.76 12.97
C ASN A 130 -26.76 -13.35 11.83
N TRP A 131 -27.23 -12.46 10.94
CA TRP A 131 -26.50 -12.03 9.77
C TRP A 131 -25.37 -11.04 10.11
N SER A 132 -25.49 -10.29 11.19
CA SER A 132 -24.46 -9.34 11.63
C SER A 132 -23.15 -10.03 11.98
N LEU A 133 -23.17 -11.27 12.48
CA LEU A 133 -21.96 -12.06 12.75
C LEU A 133 -21.19 -12.40 11.47
N ILE A 134 -21.90 -12.64 10.37
CA ILE A 134 -21.30 -12.88 9.04
C ILE A 134 -20.59 -11.62 8.55
N VAL A 135 -21.24 -10.46 8.69
CA VAL A 135 -20.67 -9.15 8.34
C VAL A 135 -19.45 -8.87 9.20
N LEU A 136 -19.53 -9.09 10.52
CA LEU A 136 -18.43 -8.89 11.45
C LEU A 136 -17.20 -9.73 11.09
N ALA A 137 -17.40 -11.03 10.82
CA ALA A 137 -16.33 -11.93 10.39
C ALA A 137 -15.67 -11.44 9.09
N SER A 138 -16.47 -10.97 8.12
CA SER A 138 -15.98 -10.43 6.85
C SER A 138 -15.22 -9.11 7.00
N LEU A 139 -15.69 -8.22 7.87
CA LEU A 139 -15.02 -6.97 8.19
C LEU A 139 -13.67 -7.20 8.89
N LEU A 140 -13.62 -8.14 9.85
CA LEU A 140 -12.38 -8.52 10.54
C LEU A 140 -11.37 -9.15 9.56
N PHE A 141 -11.81 -10.03 8.67
CA PHE A 141 -10.97 -10.62 7.64
C PHE A 141 -10.40 -9.53 6.69
N SER A 142 -11.25 -8.63 6.22
CA SER A 142 -10.84 -7.51 5.36
C SER A 142 -9.84 -6.60 6.08
N TRP A 143 -10.09 -6.26 7.34
CA TRP A 143 -9.19 -5.44 8.14
C TRP A 143 -7.82 -6.10 8.34
N LEU A 144 -7.80 -7.41 8.62
CA LEU A 144 -6.57 -8.19 8.75
C LEU A 144 -5.73 -8.14 7.47
N LEU A 145 -6.36 -8.23 6.29
CA LEU A 145 -5.67 -8.15 5.00
C LEU A 145 -5.12 -6.75 4.68
N LEU A 146 -5.69 -5.70 5.26
CA LEU A 146 -5.20 -4.32 5.09
C LEU A 146 -3.91 -4.03 5.89
N LEU A 147 -3.61 -4.79 6.97
CA LEU A 147 -2.45 -4.57 7.82
C LEU A 147 -1.11 -4.56 7.05
N PRO A 148 -0.78 -5.53 6.19
CA PRO A 148 0.47 -5.52 5.44
C PRO A 148 0.53 -4.42 4.40
N LEU A 149 -0.59 -3.97 3.84
CA LEU A 149 -0.65 -2.88 2.86
C LEU A 149 -0.29 -1.54 3.49
N LEU A 150 -0.75 -1.30 4.73
CA LEU A 150 -0.60 -0.01 5.41
C LEU A 150 0.66 0.06 6.29
N LYS A 151 1.02 -1.04 6.98
CA LYS A 151 2.13 -1.05 7.96
C LYS A 151 3.41 -1.74 7.50
N ALA A 152 3.39 -2.58 6.45
CA ALA A 152 4.56 -3.34 6.05
C ALA A 152 5.58 -2.45 5.32
N ARG A 153 6.87 -2.57 5.73
CA ARG A 153 8.02 -2.02 5.00
C ARG A 153 8.65 -3.12 4.14
N GLY A 154 8.87 -2.84 2.84
CA GLY A 154 9.48 -3.77 1.89
C GLY A 154 8.60 -4.98 1.56
N ARG A 155 8.76 -5.59 0.41
CA ARG A 155 8.07 -6.79 -0.11
C ARG A 155 6.60 -6.93 0.32
N ILE A 156 5.83 -5.82 0.22
CA ILE A 156 4.44 -5.71 0.69
C ILE A 156 3.57 -6.81 0.07
N ILE A 157 3.74 -7.07 -1.24
CA ILE A 157 2.97 -8.07 -1.98
C ILE A 157 3.17 -9.47 -1.38
N VAL A 158 4.42 -9.85 -1.05
CA VAL A 158 4.69 -11.18 -0.47
C VAL A 158 4.03 -11.33 0.90
N LYS A 159 4.13 -10.31 1.74
CA LYS A 159 3.51 -10.31 3.07
C LYS A 159 1.99 -10.39 2.99
N PHE A 160 1.39 -9.66 2.03
CA PHE A 160 -0.05 -9.70 1.77
C PHE A 160 -0.48 -11.08 1.29
N LEU A 161 0.21 -11.67 0.30
CA LEU A 161 -0.11 -13.01 -0.22
C LEU A 161 0.07 -14.09 0.83
N ALA A 162 1.13 -14.02 1.63
CA ALA A 162 1.36 -14.98 2.73
C ALA A 162 0.23 -14.89 3.77
N LEU A 163 -0.14 -13.67 4.19
CA LEU A 163 -1.25 -13.48 5.12
C LEU A 163 -2.59 -13.98 4.54
N LEU A 164 -2.88 -13.66 3.28
CA LEU A 164 -4.07 -14.15 2.58
C LEU A 164 -4.11 -15.67 2.55
N SER A 165 -2.97 -16.34 2.23
CA SER A 165 -2.88 -17.79 2.16
C SER A 165 -3.19 -18.48 3.49
N VAL A 166 -2.82 -17.85 4.61
CA VAL A 166 -3.10 -18.40 5.94
C VAL A 166 -4.49 -18.02 6.43
N ALA A 167 -4.94 -16.80 6.21
CA ALA A 167 -6.16 -16.26 6.81
C ALA A 167 -7.45 -16.72 6.12
N VAL A 168 -7.39 -17.12 4.83
CA VAL A 168 -8.60 -17.51 4.08
C VAL A 168 -9.27 -18.78 4.62
N PHE A 169 -8.49 -19.76 5.07
CA PHE A 169 -9.05 -21.03 5.55
C PHE A 169 -9.80 -20.91 6.89
N PRO A 170 -9.24 -20.25 7.94
CA PRO A 170 -9.99 -19.96 9.16
C PRO A 170 -11.25 -19.13 8.90
N TYR A 171 -11.16 -18.14 8.01
CA TYR A 171 -12.31 -17.31 7.62
C TYR A 171 -13.42 -18.15 7.00
N LEU A 172 -13.11 -19.02 6.02
CA LEU A 172 -14.08 -19.92 5.40
C LEU A 172 -14.69 -20.91 6.40
N PHE A 173 -13.89 -21.39 7.37
CA PHE A 173 -14.37 -22.26 8.43
C PHE A 173 -15.40 -21.56 9.32
N ILE A 174 -15.08 -20.34 9.79
CA ILE A 174 -16.01 -19.54 10.59
C ILE A 174 -17.28 -19.24 9.79
N LEU A 175 -17.15 -18.83 8.53
CA LEU A 175 -18.28 -18.52 7.67
C LEU A 175 -19.19 -19.74 7.47
N SER A 176 -18.63 -20.93 7.26
CA SER A 176 -19.40 -22.17 7.09
C SER A 176 -20.18 -22.58 8.34
N ARG A 177 -19.66 -22.21 9.53
CA ARG A 177 -20.35 -22.43 10.81
C ARG A 177 -21.49 -21.45 11.01
N LEU A 178 -21.26 -20.15 10.68
CA LEU A 178 -22.27 -19.10 10.83
C LEU A 178 -23.45 -19.28 9.85
N VAL A 179 -23.19 -19.79 8.65
CA VAL A 179 -24.22 -20.04 7.61
C VAL A 179 -24.84 -21.43 7.75
N GLU A 180 -24.36 -22.26 8.70
CA GLU A 180 -24.78 -23.64 8.89
C GLU A 180 -24.63 -24.53 7.63
N ALA A 181 -23.71 -24.21 6.76
CA ALA A 181 -23.46 -24.87 5.49
C ALA A 181 -22.06 -25.51 5.41
N PRO A 182 -21.83 -26.70 5.91
CA PRO A 182 -20.51 -27.34 5.94
C PRO A 182 -19.93 -27.60 4.54
N MET A 183 -20.79 -27.67 3.52
CA MET A 183 -20.39 -27.79 2.12
C MET A 183 -19.64 -26.53 1.64
N LEU A 184 -20.00 -25.36 2.17
CA LEU A 184 -19.39 -24.07 1.83
C LEU A 184 -17.89 -24.06 2.18
N PHE A 185 -17.49 -24.64 3.31
CA PHE A 185 -16.08 -24.76 3.67
C PHE A 185 -15.33 -25.68 2.70
N ARG A 186 -15.88 -26.87 2.40
CA ARG A 186 -15.19 -27.84 1.51
C ARG A 186 -15.01 -27.29 0.10
N MET A 187 -16.08 -26.74 -0.47
CA MET A 187 -16.04 -26.12 -1.80
C MET A 187 -15.13 -24.89 -1.82
N GLY A 188 -15.30 -23.98 -0.85
CA GLY A 188 -14.51 -22.78 -0.73
C GLY A 188 -13.02 -23.05 -0.51
N ALA A 189 -12.67 -24.07 0.28
CA ALA A 189 -11.27 -24.44 0.51
C ALA A 189 -10.58 -24.94 -0.76
N VAL A 190 -11.25 -25.77 -1.58
CA VAL A 190 -10.68 -26.25 -2.85
C VAL A 190 -10.50 -25.10 -3.84
N ILE A 191 -11.52 -24.25 -4.00
CA ILE A 191 -11.45 -23.09 -4.90
C ILE A 191 -10.35 -22.12 -4.44
N SER A 192 -10.27 -21.84 -3.14
CA SER A 192 -9.23 -20.97 -2.57
C SER A 192 -7.83 -21.54 -2.78
N LEU A 193 -7.65 -22.85 -2.64
CA LEU A 193 -6.37 -23.52 -2.87
C LEU A 193 -5.91 -23.36 -4.33
N ILE A 194 -6.79 -23.64 -5.29
CA ILE A 194 -6.51 -23.47 -6.73
C ILE A 194 -6.15 -22.01 -7.01
N SER A 195 -6.93 -21.07 -6.49
CA SER A 195 -6.71 -19.62 -6.68
C SER A 195 -5.39 -19.16 -6.08
N LEU A 196 -5.05 -19.60 -4.87
CA LEU A 196 -3.79 -19.26 -4.21
C LEU A 196 -2.58 -19.80 -4.95
N ILE A 197 -2.61 -21.06 -5.41
CA ILE A 197 -1.53 -21.63 -6.22
C ILE A 197 -1.34 -20.79 -7.50
N GLY A 198 -2.43 -20.46 -8.19
CA GLY A 198 -2.37 -19.62 -9.38
C GLY A 198 -1.79 -18.23 -9.11
N ILE A 199 -2.23 -17.56 -8.05
CA ILE A 199 -1.71 -16.22 -7.68
C ILE A 199 -0.22 -16.28 -7.33
N TRP A 200 0.26 -17.31 -6.61
CA TRP A 200 1.67 -17.50 -6.33
C TRP A 200 2.49 -17.78 -7.60
N CYS A 201 1.96 -18.57 -8.54
CA CYS A 201 2.59 -18.79 -9.85
C CYS A 201 2.68 -17.50 -10.67
N ILE A 202 1.62 -16.68 -10.67
CA ILE A 202 1.60 -15.36 -11.33
C ILE A 202 2.66 -14.46 -10.71
N TYR A 203 2.71 -14.36 -9.38
CA TYR A 203 3.71 -13.56 -8.67
C TYR A 203 5.14 -14.02 -9.00
N ALA A 204 5.41 -15.33 -8.95
CA ALA A 204 6.72 -15.91 -9.30
C ALA A 204 7.12 -15.60 -10.74
N SER A 205 6.19 -15.63 -11.68
CA SER A 205 6.42 -15.30 -13.10
C SER A 205 6.86 -13.83 -13.25
N PHE A 206 6.23 -12.91 -12.56
CA PHE A 206 6.62 -11.49 -12.61
C PHE A 206 7.97 -11.22 -11.94
N VAL A 207 8.28 -11.89 -10.84
CA VAL A 207 9.56 -11.71 -10.13
C VAL A 207 10.72 -12.32 -10.94
N LYS A 208 10.54 -13.53 -11.50
CA LYS A 208 11.60 -14.24 -12.21
C LYS A 208 11.88 -13.65 -13.61
N ILE A 209 10.85 -13.08 -14.26
CA ILE A 209 10.92 -12.56 -15.64
C ILE A 209 10.87 -11.03 -15.65
N SER A 210 11.37 -10.39 -14.61
CA SER A 210 11.33 -8.92 -14.40
C SER A 210 11.87 -8.10 -15.57
N SER A 211 12.83 -8.63 -16.33
CA SER A 211 13.43 -7.94 -17.50
C SER A 211 12.53 -7.91 -18.73
N ARG A 212 11.49 -8.74 -18.81
CA ARG A 212 10.64 -8.92 -20.01
C ARG A 212 9.16 -9.02 -19.64
N LYS A 213 8.57 -7.90 -19.21
CA LYS A 213 7.18 -7.81 -18.72
C LYS A 213 6.14 -8.40 -19.69
N ILE A 214 6.36 -8.26 -21.00
CA ILE A 214 5.44 -8.78 -22.03
C ILE A 214 5.41 -10.32 -22.03
N ARG A 215 6.56 -10.98 -21.86
CA ARG A 215 6.60 -12.45 -21.76
C ARG A 215 5.99 -12.96 -20.47
N ALA A 216 6.21 -12.25 -19.35
CA ALA A 216 5.56 -12.56 -18.09
C ALA A 216 4.03 -12.50 -18.24
N ALA A 217 3.49 -11.49 -18.94
CA ALA A 217 2.07 -11.40 -19.24
C ALA A 217 1.55 -12.60 -20.04
N GLY A 218 2.28 -13.08 -21.05
CA GLY A 218 1.93 -14.30 -21.79
C GLY A 218 1.85 -15.56 -20.91
N ILE A 219 2.80 -15.73 -19.98
CA ILE A 219 2.78 -16.84 -19.02
C ILE A 219 1.59 -16.75 -18.07
N VAL A 220 1.24 -15.53 -17.61
CA VAL A 220 0.07 -15.31 -16.76
C VAL A 220 -1.22 -15.74 -17.44
N LEU A 221 -1.40 -15.40 -18.73
CA LEU A 221 -2.56 -15.83 -19.51
C LEU A 221 -2.67 -17.36 -19.59
N LEU A 222 -1.53 -18.07 -19.72
CA LEU A 222 -1.52 -19.53 -19.71
C LEU A 222 -1.82 -20.13 -18.33
N ILE A 223 -1.46 -19.47 -17.23
CA ILE A 223 -1.78 -19.93 -15.86
C ILE A 223 -3.28 -19.79 -15.56
N ILE A 224 -3.96 -18.79 -16.11
CA ILE A 224 -5.39 -18.56 -15.91
C ILE A 224 -6.24 -19.73 -16.46
N ILE A 225 -5.81 -20.37 -17.53
CA ILE A 225 -6.57 -21.49 -18.18
C ILE A 225 -6.83 -22.65 -17.20
N PRO A 226 -5.80 -23.29 -16.60
CA PRO A 226 -6.04 -24.40 -15.67
C PRO A 226 -6.73 -23.95 -14.39
N MET A 227 -6.55 -22.68 -13.95
CA MET A 227 -7.30 -22.13 -12.81
C MET A 227 -8.80 -22.11 -13.12
N MET A 228 -9.20 -21.55 -14.25
CA MET A 228 -10.59 -21.44 -14.68
C MET A 228 -11.25 -22.84 -14.76
N TRP A 229 -10.59 -23.78 -15.43
CA TRP A 229 -11.10 -25.15 -15.55
C TRP A 229 -11.17 -25.88 -14.20
N GLY A 230 -10.17 -25.71 -13.35
CA GLY A 230 -10.14 -26.29 -12.00
C GLY A 230 -11.25 -25.76 -11.11
N ILE A 231 -11.53 -24.46 -11.16
CA ILE A 231 -12.62 -23.84 -10.41
C ILE A 231 -13.97 -24.33 -10.91
N ASN A 232 -14.22 -24.29 -12.23
CA ASN A 232 -15.50 -24.72 -12.81
C ASN A 232 -15.78 -26.22 -12.56
N SER A 233 -14.76 -27.07 -12.70
CA SER A 233 -14.87 -28.50 -12.38
C SER A 233 -15.15 -28.74 -10.91
N SER A 234 -14.51 -27.98 -10.01
CA SER A 234 -14.76 -28.10 -8.57
C SER A 234 -16.19 -27.69 -8.21
N VAL A 235 -16.68 -26.60 -8.78
CA VAL A 235 -18.07 -26.14 -8.58
C VAL A 235 -19.06 -27.21 -9.07
N ALA A 236 -18.87 -27.75 -10.28
CA ALA A 236 -19.70 -28.78 -10.85
C ALA A 236 -19.74 -30.07 -9.95
N TYR A 237 -18.57 -30.48 -9.47
CA TYR A 237 -18.44 -31.63 -8.58
C TYR A 237 -19.20 -31.45 -7.26
N PHE A 238 -19.02 -30.31 -6.58
CA PHE A 238 -19.66 -30.06 -5.29
C PHE A 238 -21.16 -29.80 -5.41
N LEU A 239 -21.62 -29.16 -6.48
CA LEU A 239 -23.05 -28.92 -6.72
C LEU A 239 -23.76 -30.17 -7.30
N ARG A 240 -23.02 -31.24 -7.62
CA ARG A 240 -23.53 -32.45 -8.29
C ARG A 240 -24.32 -32.16 -9.56
N ARG A 241 -23.94 -31.08 -10.25
CA ARG A 241 -24.53 -30.67 -11.53
C ARG A 241 -23.48 -30.73 -12.61
N PRO A 242 -23.69 -31.42 -13.73
CA PRO A 242 -22.76 -31.36 -14.85
C PRO A 242 -22.69 -29.93 -15.36
N LEU A 243 -21.50 -29.51 -15.84
CA LEU A 243 -21.34 -28.22 -16.52
C LEU A 243 -22.32 -28.19 -17.71
N ASP A 244 -23.13 -27.15 -17.77
CA ASP A 244 -24.05 -26.91 -18.87
C ASP A 244 -23.29 -26.71 -20.18
N SER A 245 -23.93 -27.01 -21.31
CA SER A 245 -23.33 -26.89 -22.65
C SER A 245 -22.88 -25.46 -22.92
N SER A 246 -23.62 -24.47 -22.44
CA SER A 246 -23.27 -23.05 -22.54
C SER A 246 -21.98 -22.72 -21.76
N THR A 247 -21.83 -23.25 -20.54
CA THR A 247 -20.60 -23.04 -19.74
C THR A 247 -19.39 -23.67 -20.40
N LYS A 248 -19.52 -24.90 -20.92
CA LYS A 248 -18.43 -25.59 -21.67
C LYS A 248 -18.03 -24.83 -22.92
N PHE A 249 -19.01 -24.28 -23.65
CA PHE A 249 -18.75 -23.46 -24.83
C PHE A 249 -17.99 -22.17 -24.47
N VAL A 250 -18.44 -21.47 -23.41
CA VAL A 250 -17.77 -20.24 -22.94
C VAL A 250 -16.34 -20.55 -22.47
N ASP A 251 -16.13 -21.62 -21.71
CA ASP A 251 -14.79 -22.05 -21.26
C ASP A 251 -13.87 -22.37 -22.43
N SER A 252 -14.39 -23.05 -23.47
CA SER A 252 -13.61 -23.35 -24.69
C SER A 252 -13.27 -22.09 -25.47
N LEU A 253 -14.22 -21.17 -25.63
CA LEU A 253 -14.00 -19.89 -26.32
C LEU A 253 -12.97 -19.05 -25.57
N MET A 254 -13.10 -18.92 -24.25
CA MET A 254 -12.15 -18.18 -23.42
C MET A 254 -10.75 -18.79 -23.45
N THR A 255 -10.65 -20.12 -23.45
CA THR A 255 -9.37 -20.83 -23.59
C THR A 255 -8.68 -20.48 -24.90
N VAL A 256 -9.39 -20.49 -26.03
CA VAL A 256 -8.85 -20.13 -27.34
C VAL A 256 -8.37 -18.67 -27.35
N LEU A 257 -9.18 -17.75 -26.84
CA LEU A 257 -8.83 -16.32 -26.75
C LEU A 257 -7.58 -16.08 -25.88
N LEU A 258 -7.47 -16.77 -24.74
CA LEU A 258 -6.31 -16.68 -23.87
C LEU A 258 -5.03 -17.23 -24.53
N ILE A 259 -5.13 -18.35 -25.27
CA ILE A 259 -3.99 -18.92 -26.01
C ILE A 259 -3.52 -17.96 -27.10
N ILE A 260 -4.45 -17.40 -27.90
CA ILE A 260 -4.12 -16.43 -28.94
C ILE A 260 -3.46 -15.19 -28.33
N SER A 261 -4.02 -14.65 -27.26
CA SER A 261 -3.47 -13.49 -26.56
C SER A 261 -2.08 -13.75 -25.98
N ALA A 262 -1.86 -14.95 -25.41
CA ALA A 262 -0.55 -15.37 -24.94
C ALA A 262 0.46 -15.48 -26.08
N GLY A 263 0.06 -16.06 -27.25
CA GLY A 263 0.88 -16.13 -28.44
C GLY A 263 1.32 -14.76 -28.95
N ILE A 264 0.40 -13.78 -28.97
CA ILE A 264 0.71 -12.39 -29.36
C ILE A 264 1.72 -11.76 -28.37
N CYS A 265 1.56 -12.00 -27.06
CA CYS A 265 2.50 -11.53 -26.04
C CYS A 265 3.90 -12.12 -26.23
N PHE A 266 4.00 -13.42 -26.54
CA PHE A 266 5.28 -14.06 -26.83
C PHE A 266 5.90 -13.52 -28.10
N TRP A 267 5.15 -13.40 -29.20
CA TRP A 267 5.63 -12.84 -30.45
C TRP A 267 6.17 -11.43 -30.29
N LYS A 268 5.41 -10.52 -29.70
CA LYS A 268 5.89 -9.17 -29.39
C LYS A 268 7.11 -9.18 -28.44
N GLY A 269 7.15 -10.10 -27.50
CA GLY A 269 8.30 -10.26 -26.60
C GLY A 269 9.58 -10.77 -27.28
N PHE A 270 9.48 -11.41 -28.44
CA PHE A 270 10.62 -11.81 -29.30
C PHE A 270 11.00 -10.70 -30.27
N SER A 271 10.05 -10.08 -30.95
CA SER A 271 10.28 -9.04 -31.97
C SER A 271 10.98 -7.77 -31.42
N VAL A 272 10.81 -7.44 -30.16
CA VAL A 272 11.56 -6.35 -29.49
C VAL A 272 13.04 -6.72 -29.26
N GLN A 273 13.45 -7.95 -29.46
CA GLN A 273 14.81 -8.42 -29.25
C GLN A 273 15.67 -8.32 -30.54
N ASP A 274 15.04 -8.47 -31.72
CA ASP A 274 15.72 -8.44 -33.01
C ASP A 274 15.90 -7.01 -33.55
N GLY A 275 15.33 -5.99 -32.85
CA GLY A 275 15.45 -4.56 -33.21
C GLY A 275 16.46 -3.77 -32.38
N LYS A 276 17.35 -4.44 -31.64
CA LYS A 276 18.51 -3.89 -30.94
C LYS A 276 19.76 -4.62 -31.40
#